data_5f656730b3893d5bf828c92dd0390d48
#
_entry.id   5f656730b3893d5bf828c92dd0390d48
#
_cell.length_a   1.000
_cell.length_b   1.000
_cell.length_c   1.000
_cell.angle_alpha   90.00
_cell.angle_beta   90.00
_cell.angle_gamma   90.00
#
_symmetry.space_group_name_H-M   'P 1'
#
loop_
_entity.id
_entity.type
_entity.pdbx_description
1 polymer ?
#
loop_
_entity_poly.entity_id
_entity_poly.type
_entity_poly.pdbx_seq_one_letter_code
_entity_poly.pdbx_strand_id
1 'polypeptide(L)'
;MKNGAGPTVMLRTELDALPVEEKTGLAYASKVLAKDDSGKDVPVMHACGHDLHMASLIGTAQIMAQTKNTWHGTLVIIGQPAEETITGAKAMIDDGVMTRFPKPDVAVALHVGNNLPVGMVGVTPGFMSSNADSIRITIFGKGGHGSAPHTTIDPIVLGAKIVLALQTITSREVKPGEAAVVTVGYFQAGTKNNIIPDQAQLGLSVRTIKPEVRKQVLAAIDRIVKGEAESAGVARMPEITHYESTDAVFNDPALAKRLTAALESAVGKGNVEQIPLNMASEDFSYFVEQGVPGFYFSLGGANPEKYVQAKAAGQNLPSNHSSLFAPDAQPALVTGITAEVAVLRNLLNTSPAELKKLTGESAAGE
;
A
#
# COMPACT_ATOMS: atom_id res chain seq x y z
N MET A 1 -22.20 -8.38 -11.19
CA MET A 1 -23.67 -8.20 -11.39
C MET A 1 -23.89 -7.40 -12.67
N LYS A 2 -24.65 -7.95 -13.63
CA LYS A 2 -25.04 -7.21 -14.86
C LYS A 2 -26.44 -6.61 -14.69
N ASN A 3 -26.61 -5.34 -15.12
CA ASN A 3 -27.85 -4.60 -14.99
C ASN A 3 -28.07 -3.63 -16.18
N GLY A 4 -28.24 -4.20 -17.38
CA GLY A 4 -28.43 -3.45 -18.62
C GLY A 4 -27.13 -2.90 -19.22
N ALA A 5 -27.28 -2.02 -20.20
CA ALA A 5 -26.16 -1.33 -20.83
C ALA A 5 -25.63 -0.20 -19.92
N GLY A 6 -24.33 -0.02 -19.88
CA GLY A 6 -23.68 1.00 -19.04
C GLY A 6 -22.21 0.67 -18.80
N PRO A 7 -21.51 1.43 -17.95
CA PRO A 7 -20.13 1.18 -17.64
C PRO A 7 -19.92 -0.09 -16.82
N THR A 8 -18.68 -0.56 -16.82
CA THR A 8 -18.21 -1.61 -15.92
C THR A 8 -17.43 -0.96 -14.78
N VAL A 9 -17.88 -1.14 -13.55
CA VAL A 9 -17.20 -0.62 -12.36
C VAL A 9 -16.75 -1.78 -11.49
N MET A 10 -15.51 -1.78 -11.05
CA MET A 10 -14.96 -2.75 -10.13
C MET A 10 -14.96 -2.19 -8.71
N LEU A 11 -15.45 -2.97 -7.75
CA LEU A 11 -15.27 -2.75 -6.31
C LEU A 11 -14.36 -3.84 -5.77
N ARG A 12 -13.24 -3.44 -5.18
CA ARG A 12 -12.22 -4.33 -4.62
C ARG A 12 -12.21 -4.25 -3.10
N THR A 13 -12.02 -5.38 -2.45
CA THR A 13 -11.64 -5.50 -1.04
C THR A 13 -10.47 -6.47 -0.89
N GLU A 14 -9.72 -6.35 0.18
CA GLU A 14 -8.68 -7.26 0.61
C GLU A 14 -9.29 -8.39 1.46
N LEU A 15 -8.62 -9.55 1.52
CA LEU A 15 -9.08 -10.73 2.26
C LEU A 15 -8.10 -11.23 3.31
N ASP A 16 -6.83 -10.80 3.24
CA ASP A 16 -5.74 -11.34 4.03
C ASP A 16 -5.65 -10.71 5.42
N ALA A 17 -4.87 -11.37 6.28
CA ALA A 17 -4.63 -10.99 7.65
C ALA A 17 -3.15 -11.10 7.99
N LEU A 18 -2.75 -10.49 9.10
CA LEU A 18 -1.36 -10.38 9.54
C LEU A 18 -1.02 -11.37 10.66
N PRO A 19 0.24 -11.82 10.78
CA PRO A 19 0.71 -12.67 11.87
C PRO A 19 0.90 -11.86 13.17
N VAL A 20 -0.20 -11.29 13.66
CA VAL A 20 -0.25 -10.45 14.86
C VAL A 20 -1.17 -11.07 15.89
N GLU A 21 -0.74 -11.12 17.16
CA GLU A 21 -1.60 -11.52 18.28
C GLU A 21 -2.54 -10.37 18.65
N GLU A 22 -3.84 -10.57 18.50
CA GLU A 22 -4.83 -9.55 18.82
C GLU A 22 -4.96 -9.32 20.33
N LYS A 23 -4.80 -8.06 20.76
CA LYS A 23 -4.86 -7.61 22.16
C LYS A 23 -5.90 -6.52 22.36
N THR A 24 -6.88 -6.43 21.49
CA THR A 24 -7.95 -5.42 21.54
C THR A 24 -8.89 -5.55 22.71
N GLY A 25 -9.04 -6.75 23.27
CA GLY A 25 -9.99 -7.05 24.33
C GLY A 25 -11.45 -7.13 23.86
N LEU A 26 -11.70 -7.08 22.54
CA LEU A 26 -13.03 -7.23 21.97
C LEU A 26 -13.57 -8.64 22.17
N ALA A 27 -14.89 -8.77 22.34
CA ALA A 27 -15.52 -10.07 22.53
C ALA A 27 -15.35 -11.03 21.35
N TYR A 28 -15.12 -10.48 20.16
CA TYR A 28 -14.87 -11.21 18.91
C TYR A 28 -13.41 -11.16 18.46
N ALA A 29 -12.48 -10.76 19.34
CA ALA A 29 -11.05 -10.75 19.04
C ALA A 29 -10.59 -12.11 18.53
N SER A 30 -9.72 -12.09 17.51
CA SER A 30 -9.20 -13.30 16.89
C SER A 30 -8.41 -14.17 17.87
N LYS A 31 -8.66 -15.47 17.82
CA LYS A 31 -7.90 -16.54 18.51
C LYS A 31 -7.35 -17.55 17.52
N VAL A 32 -7.37 -17.19 16.24
CA VAL A 32 -6.95 -18.07 15.15
C VAL A 32 -5.44 -18.20 15.15
N LEU A 33 -4.97 -19.42 14.91
CA LEU A 33 -3.56 -19.73 14.61
C LEU A 33 -3.48 -20.21 13.16
N ALA A 34 -2.46 -19.76 12.44
CA ALA A 34 -2.12 -20.24 11.10
C ALA A 34 -0.65 -20.67 11.05
N LYS A 35 -0.28 -21.41 10.01
CA LYS A 35 1.12 -21.76 9.75
C LYS A 35 1.79 -20.64 8.96
N ASP A 36 2.94 -20.18 9.43
CA ASP A 36 3.83 -19.33 8.62
C ASP A 36 4.62 -20.19 7.60
N ASP A 37 5.42 -19.54 6.76
CA ASP A 37 6.22 -20.21 5.72
C ASP A 37 7.24 -21.22 6.30
N SER A 38 7.59 -21.11 7.58
CA SER A 38 8.44 -22.06 8.28
C SER A 38 7.68 -23.26 8.87
N GLY A 39 6.34 -23.25 8.79
CA GLY A 39 5.45 -24.24 9.37
C GLY A 39 5.17 -24.04 10.86
N LYS A 40 5.58 -22.92 11.45
CA LYS A 40 5.32 -22.56 12.86
C LYS A 40 3.93 -21.97 13.01
N ASP A 41 3.25 -22.32 14.10
CA ASP A 41 1.98 -21.70 14.45
C ASP A 41 2.20 -20.25 14.91
N VAL A 42 1.51 -19.32 14.24
CA VAL A 42 1.49 -17.90 14.57
C VAL A 42 0.06 -17.41 14.74
N PRO A 43 -0.20 -16.49 15.68
CA PRO A 43 -1.52 -15.87 15.81
C PRO A 43 -1.82 -15.01 14.60
N VAL A 44 -3.11 -14.89 14.24
CA VAL A 44 -3.57 -14.13 13.07
C VAL A 44 -4.63 -13.13 13.47
N MET A 45 -4.47 -11.89 13.02
CA MET A 45 -5.39 -10.77 13.24
C MET A 45 -5.59 -9.97 11.97
N HIS A 46 -6.80 -9.51 11.69
CA HIS A 46 -7.04 -8.45 10.72
C HIS A 46 -6.56 -7.08 11.27
N ALA A 47 -5.24 -7.00 11.52
CA ALA A 47 -4.64 -5.79 12.08
C ALA A 47 -4.60 -4.60 11.12
N CYS A 48 -4.98 -4.81 9.85
CA CYS A 48 -5.18 -3.74 8.86
C CYS A 48 -6.66 -3.40 8.60
N GLY A 49 -7.60 -4.15 9.17
CA GLY A 49 -9.04 -3.87 9.07
C GLY A 49 -9.71 -4.46 7.83
N HIS A 50 -9.08 -5.43 7.16
CA HIS A 50 -9.65 -6.08 5.98
C HIS A 50 -10.95 -6.84 6.28
N ASP A 51 -11.18 -7.29 7.50
CA ASP A 51 -12.47 -7.83 7.97
C ASP A 51 -13.60 -6.80 7.88
N LEU A 52 -13.32 -5.53 8.20
CA LEU A 52 -14.28 -4.44 8.06
C LEU A 52 -14.50 -4.11 6.56
N HIS A 53 -13.45 -4.15 5.74
CA HIS A 53 -13.57 -3.95 4.30
C HIS A 53 -14.44 -5.05 3.66
N MET A 54 -14.21 -6.32 4.01
CA MET A 54 -15.05 -7.44 3.55
C MET A 54 -16.51 -7.28 3.96
N ALA A 55 -16.76 -6.88 5.21
CA ALA A 55 -18.11 -6.67 5.70
C ALA A 55 -18.80 -5.50 4.98
N SER A 56 -18.07 -4.40 4.69
CA SER A 56 -18.56 -3.26 3.90
C SER A 56 -18.92 -3.71 2.48
N LEU A 57 -18.03 -4.43 1.80
CA LEU A 57 -18.27 -4.96 0.46
C LEU A 57 -19.52 -5.84 0.40
N ILE A 58 -19.73 -6.74 1.40
CA ILE A 58 -20.92 -7.59 1.45
C ILE A 58 -22.19 -6.75 1.59
N GLY A 59 -22.20 -5.77 2.50
CA GLY A 59 -23.33 -4.87 2.69
C GLY A 59 -23.62 -4.04 1.44
N THR A 60 -22.60 -3.52 0.80
CA THR A 60 -22.69 -2.79 -0.47
C THR A 60 -23.24 -3.68 -1.58
N ALA A 61 -22.73 -4.90 -1.72
CA ALA A 61 -23.21 -5.86 -2.71
C ALA A 61 -24.70 -6.20 -2.54
N GLN A 62 -25.15 -6.36 -1.30
CA GLN A 62 -26.56 -6.62 -0.96
C GLN A 62 -27.45 -5.44 -1.37
N ILE A 63 -27.06 -4.20 -1.01
CA ILE A 63 -27.83 -2.99 -1.38
C ILE A 63 -27.88 -2.82 -2.88
N MET A 64 -26.75 -2.96 -3.59
CA MET A 64 -26.71 -2.85 -5.05
C MET A 64 -27.56 -3.93 -5.74
N ALA A 65 -27.59 -5.17 -5.20
CA ALA A 65 -28.43 -6.24 -5.72
C ALA A 65 -29.93 -5.98 -5.52
N GLN A 66 -30.32 -5.41 -4.37
CA GLN A 66 -31.71 -5.10 -4.02
C GLN A 66 -32.24 -3.86 -4.76
N THR A 67 -31.36 -2.96 -5.17
CA THR A 67 -31.73 -1.66 -5.76
C THR A 67 -31.33 -1.53 -7.24
N LYS A 68 -31.42 -2.62 -7.99
CA LYS A 68 -31.08 -2.65 -9.45
C LYS A 68 -31.82 -1.62 -10.29
N ASN A 69 -32.99 -1.17 -9.86
CA ASN A 69 -33.74 -0.11 -10.54
C ASN A 69 -33.10 1.30 -10.40
N THR A 70 -32.01 1.44 -9.65
CA THR A 70 -31.36 2.73 -9.39
C THR A 70 -30.00 2.88 -10.09
N TRP A 71 -29.56 1.91 -10.86
CA TRP A 71 -28.27 1.93 -11.54
C TRP A 71 -28.26 1.05 -12.80
N HIS A 72 -27.29 1.24 -13.69
CA HIS A 72 -27.12 0.52 -14.94
C HIS A 72 -25.69 0.02 -15.12
N GLY A 73 -25.45 -0.90 -16.07
CA GLY A 73 -24.11 -1.39 -16.41
C GLY A 73 -23.73 -2.68 -15.69
N THR A 74 -22.44 -2.83 -15.42
CA THR A 74 -21.86 -4.04 -14.81
C THR A 74 -21.07 -3.68 -13.56
N LEU A 75 -21.43 -4.26 -12.42
CA LEU A 75 -20.63 -4.20 -11.20
C LEU A 75 -19.84 -5.50 -11.07
N VAL A 76 -18.51 -5.39 -11.11
CA VAL A 76 -17.54 -6.44 -10.81
C VAL A 76 -17.12 -6.29 -9.36
N ILE A 77 -17.24 -7.36 -8.57
CA ILE A 77 -16.84 -7.38 -7.16
C ILE A 77 -15.70 -8.39 -7.04
N ILE A 78 -14.59 -7.98 -6.47
CA ILE A 78 -13.44 -8.84 -6.23
C ILE A 78 -13.02 -8.84 -4.78
N GLY A 79 -12.65 -10.03 -4.27
CA GLY A 79 -11.94 -10.21 -3.02
C GLY A 79 -10.50 -10.59 -3.33
N GLN A 80 -9.57 -9.74 -2.99
CA GLN A 80 -8.14 -9.89 -3.30
C GLN A 80 -7.39 -10.46 -2.11
N PRO A 81 -6.65 -11.57 -2.27
CA PRO A 81 -5.73 -12.07 -1.25
C PRO A 81 -4.40 -11.30 -1.25
N ALA A 82 -3.57 -11.52 -0.24
CA ALA A 82 -2.14 -11.21 -0.23
C ALA A 82 -1.79 -9.73 -0.55
N GLU A 83 -2.60 -8.78 -0.06
CA GLU A 83 -2.30 -7.34 -0.15
C GLU A 83 -1.09 -7.00 0.69
N GLU A 84 -1.02 -7.53 1.91
CA GLU A 84 0.05 -7.27 2.89
C GLU A 84 1.45 -7.73 2.44
N THR A 85 1.51 -8.56 1.42
CA THR A 85 2.76 -8.97 0.74
C THR A 85 2.95 -8.28 -0.62
N ILE A 86 2.03 -7.38 -1.01
CA ILE A 86 2.08 -6.64 -2.28
C ILE A 86 2.14 -7.57 -3.50
N THR A 87 1.48 -8.73 -3.42
CA THR A 87 1.53 -9.76 -4.48
C THR A 87 0.16 -10.15 -5.02
N GLY A 88 -0.89 -9.87 -4.25
CA GLY A 88 -2.23 -10.40 -4.55
C GLY A 88 -2.87 -9.82 -5.81
N ALA A 89 -2.84 -8.50 -5.97
CA ALA A 89 -3.38 -7.85 -7.17
C ALA A 89 -2.63 -8.30 -8.43
N LYS A 90 -1.29 -8.35 -8.37
CA LYS A 90 -0.47 -8.84 -9.48
C LYS A 90 -0.80 -10.29 -9.82
N ALA A 91 -0.93 -11.17 -8.84
CA ALA A 91 -1.27 -12.58 -9.06
C ALA A 91 -2.67 -12.72 -9.72
N MET A 92 -3.66 -11.94 -9.29
CA MET A 92 -4.98 -11.92 -9.91
C MET A 92 -4.94 -11.42 -11.37
N ILE A 93 -4.11 -10.42 -11.66
CA ILE A 93 -3.92 -9.89 -13.02
C ILE A 93 -3.23 -10.94 -13.89
N ASP A 94 -2.18 -11.57 -13.40
CA ASP A 94 -1.45 -12.64 -14.10
C ASP A 94 -2.37 -13.87 -14.37
N ASP A 95 -3.30 -14.20 -13.45
CA ASP A 95 -4.35 -15.22 -13.66
C ASP A 95 -5.46 -14.76 -14.60
N GLY A 96 -5.44 -13.52 -15.06
CA GLY A 96 -6.33 -13.01 -16.09
C GLY A 96 -7.62 -12.38 -15.58
N VAL A 97 -7.67 -11.84 -14.37
CA VAL A 97 -8.87 -11.15 -13.86
C VAL A 97 -9.32 -10.01 -14.78
N MET A 98 -8.38 -9.35 -15.48
CA MET A 98 -8.66 -8.25 -16.41
C MET A 98 -9.06 -8.71 -17.82
N THR A 99 -8.98 -10.00 -18.12
CA THR A 99 -9.25 -10.57 -19.46
C THR A 99 -10.34 -11.63 -19.46
N ARG A 100 -10.46 -12.42 -18.40
CA ARG A 100 -11.48 -13.46 -18.23
C ARG A 100 -12.83 -12.90 -17.75
N PHE A 101 -12.81 -11.73 -17.15
CA PHE A 101 -13.98 -11.00 -16.66
C PHE A 101 -14.10 -9.65 -17.38
N PRO A 102 -15.28 -8.99 -17.31
CA PRO A 102 -15.43 -7.67 -17.92
C PRO A 102 -14.38 -6.70 -17.39
N LYS A 103 -13.53 -6.15 -18.30
CA LYS A 103 -12.53 -5.15 -17.92
C LYS A 103 -13.25 -3.92 -17.39
N PRO A 104 -12.90 -3.41 -16.20
CA PRO A 104 -13.54 -2.23 -15.63
C PRO A 104 -13.13 -0.95 -16.34
N ASP A 105 -14.09 -0.01 -16.44
CA ASP A 105 -13.83 1.37 -16.84
C ASP A 105 -13.29 2.20 -15.67
N VAL A 106 -13.63 1.81 -14.42
CA VAL A 106 -13.14 2.42 -13.17
C VAL A 106 -13.01 1.35 -12.09
N ALA A 107 -11.95 1.42 -11.31
CA ALA A 107 -11.75 0.60 -10.12
C ALA A 107 -11.92 1.45 -8.84
N VAL A 108 -12.61 0.87 -7.85
CA VAL A 108 -12.89 1.52 -6.56
C VAL A 108 -12.44 0.62 -5.42
N ALA A 109 -11.84 1.21 -4.39
CA ALA A 109 -11.56 0.55 -3.12
C ALA A 109 -11.63 1.56 -1.96
N LEU A 110 -11.73 1.07 -0.73
CA LEU A 110 -11.62 1.87 0.49
C LEU A 110 -10.59 1.26 1.43
N HIS A 111 -10.10 2.06 2.38
CA HIS A 111 -9.30 1.55 3.48
C HIS A 111 -9.65 2.24 4.80
N VAL A 112 -9.88 1.46 5.86
CA VAL A 112 -10.18 1.98 7.20
C VAL A 112 -8.91 2.35 7.95
N GLY A 113 -8.97 3.45 8.70
CA GLY A 113 -7.88 3.84 9.59
C GLY A 113 -8.36 4.65 10.80
N ASN A 114 -7.57 4.64 11.87
CA ASN A 114 -7.87 5.40 13.09
C ASN A 114 -7.36 6.86 13.05
N ASN A 115 -6.90 7.32 11.89
CA ASN A 115 -6.50 8.71 11.63
C ASN A 115 -7.69 9.66 11.35
N LEU A 116 -8.87 9.10 11.12
CA LEU A 116 -10.15 9.80 11.00
C LEU A 116 -11.19 9.17 11.95
N PRO A 117 -12.09 9.97 12.53
CA PRO A 117 -13.19 9.41 13.31
C PRO A 117 -14.25 8.76 12.40
N VAL A 118 -15.00 7.79 12.95
CA VAL A 118 -16.14 7.19 12.24
C VAL A 118 -17.14 8.26 11.80
N GLY A 119 -17.80 8.01 10.69
CA GLY A 119 -18.67 8.99 10.03
C GLY A 119 -17.94 9.84 8.99
N MET A 120 -16.61 9.87 9.02
CA MET A 120 -15.79 10.64 8.07
C MET A 120 -15.19 9.79 6.96
N VAL A 121 -14.99 10.42 5.82
CA VAL A 121 -14.31 9.86 4.64
C VAL A 121 -13.19 10.81 4.23
N GLY A 122 -12.00 10.26 3.97
CA GLY A 122 -10.85 11.00 3.47
C GLY A 122 -10.62 10.75 1.98
N VAL A 123 -10.36 11.80 1.22
CA VAL A 123 -10.05 11.73 -0.21
C VAL A 123 -8.73 12.44 -0.49
N THR A 124 -7.87 11.81 -1.30
CA THR A 124 -6.62 12.42 -1.77
C THR A 124 -6.62 12.38 -3.31
N PRO A 125 -6.86 13.50 -4.00
CA PRO A 125 -6.68 13.57 -5.46
C PRO A 125 -5.20 13.43 -5.85
N GLY A 126 -4.90 12.77 -6.95
CA GLY A 126 -3.53 12.47 -7.35
C GLY A 126 -2.92 11.30 -6.55
N PHE A 127 -1.65 11.36 -6.27
CA PHE A 127 -0.98 10.32 -5.49
C PHE A 127 -1.47 10.30 -4.05
N MET A 128 -1.99 9.16 -3.60
CA MET A 128 -2.49 8.98 -2.24
C MET A 128 -1.62 8.08 -1.37
N SER A 129 -0.81 7.22 -1.98
CA SER A 129 0.14 6.32 -1.31
C SER A 129 1.55 6.50 -1.90
N SER A 130 2.53 5.74 -1.40
CA SER A 130 3.86 5.72 -1.98
C SER A 130 4.08 4.50 -2.87
N ASN A 131 5.06 4.61 -3.80
CA ASN A 131 5.72 3.43 -4.34
C ASN A 131 6.40 2.68 -3.20
N ALA A 132 6.53 1.36 -3.33
CA ALA A 132 7.38 0.55 -2.47
C ALA A 132 8.33 -0.29 -3.29
N ASP A 133 9.59 -0.35 -2.85
CA ASP A 133 10.58 -1.27 -3.39
C ASP A 133 11.33 -1.92 -2.23
N SER A 134 11.31 -3.25 -2.19
CA SER A 134 12.09 -4.07 -1.28
C SER A 134 13.31 -4.59 -2.00
N ILE A 135 14.51 -4.26 -1.49
CA ILE A 135 15.77 -4.57 -2.16
C ILE A 135 16.67 -5.33 -1.20
N ARG A 136 17.25 -6.41 -1.69
CA ARG A 136 18.33 -7.15 -1.02
C ARG A 136 19.64 -6.89 -1.73
N ILE A 137 20.69 -6.56 -0.96
CA ILE A 137 22.06 -6.40 -1.46
C ILE A 137 22.91 -7.46 -0.79
N THR A 138 23.45 -8.39 -1.57
CA THR A 138 24.43 -9.36 -1.11
C THR A 138 25.82 -8.90 -1.48
N ILE A 139 26.65 -8.62 -0.48
CA ILE A 139 28.00 -8.10 -0.61
C ILE A 139 28.95 -9.28 -0.47
N PHE A 140 29.81 -9.48 -1.45
CA PHE A 140 30.82 -10.52 -1.44
C PHE A 140 32.19 -9.93 -1.07
N GLY A 141 32.77 -10.45 -0.02
CA GLY A 141 34.10 -10.12 0.44
C GLY A 141 35.08 -11.27 0.26
N LYS A 142 36.15 -11.22 1.02
CA LYS A 142 37.10 -12.32 1.23
C LYS A 142 37.34 -12.43 2.73
N GLY A 143 36.81 -13.48 3.32
CA GLY A 143 36.91 -13.75 4.74
C GLY A 143 38.30 -14.14 5.21
N GLY A 144 38.48 -14.15 6.53
CA GLY A 144 39.73 -14.54 7.13
C GLY A 144 39.80 -14.29 8.65
N HIS A 145 40.99 -14.41 9.20
CA HIS A 145 41.23 -14.20 10.63
C HIS A 145 41.18 -12.70 10.97
N GLY A 146 40.42 -12.32 11.98
CA GLY A 146 40.24 -10.90 12.39
C GLY A 146 41.54 -10.18 12.75
N SER A 147 42.63 -10.90 13.12
CA SER A 147 43.95 -10.31 13.35
C SER A 147 44.80 -10.12 12.09
N ALA A 148 44.35 -10.64 10.92
CA ALA A 148 45.05 -10.50 9.64
C ALA A 148 44.17 -9.83 8.55
N PRO A 149 43.60 -8.64 8.82
CA PRO A 149 42.65 -7.98 7.92
C PRO A 149 43.25 -7.62 6.55
N HIS A 150 44.59 -7.45 6.49
CA HIS A 150 45.34 -7.18 5.25
C HIS A 150 45.31 -8.30 4.20
N THR A 151 44.87 -9.51 4.59
CA THR A 151 44.70 -10.64 3.69
C THR A 151 43.26 -10.81 3.19
N THR A 152 42.37 -9.97 3.64
CA THR A 152 40.91 -10.06 3.46
C THR A 152 40.36 -8.87 2.67
N ILE A 153 39.08 -8.98 2.26
CA ILE A 153 38.22 -7.86 1.86
C ILE A 153 37.01 -7.97 2.75
N ASP A 154 36.92 -7.09 3.75
CA ASP A 154 35.90 -7.16 4.80
C ASP A 154 34.55 -6.67 4.29
N PRO A 155 33.54 -7.56 4.12
CA PRO A 155 32.22 -7.17 3.64
C PRO A 155 31.40 -6.41 4.70
N ILE A 156 31.78 -6.46 5.98
CA ILE A 156 31.14 -5.67 7.04
C ILE A 156 31.54 -4.19 6.89
N VAL A 157 32.84 -3.94 6.69
CA VAL A 157 33.33 -2.56 6.47
C VAL A 157 32.76 -1.98 5.18
N LEU A 158 32.73 -2.77 4.11
CA LEU A 158 32.13 -2.35 2.84
C LEU A 158 30.61 -2.08 3.00
N GLY A 159 29.88 -2.97 3.68
CA GLY A 159 28.46 -2.78 3.95
C GLY A 159 28.17 -1.52 4.75
N ALA A 160 28.99 -1.24 5.77
CA ALA A 160 28.87 0.01 6.56
C ALA A 160 29.06 1.27 5.70
N LYS A 161 30.04 1.27 4.79
CA LYS A 161 30.25 2.39 3.84
C LYS A 161 29.03 2.55 2.91
N ILE A 162 28.51 1.44 2.36
CA ILE A 162 27.30 1.46 1.53
C ILE A 162 26.13 2.05 2.31
N VAL A 163 25.87 1.62 3.55
CA VAL A 163 24.80 2.16 4.40
C VAL A 163 24.90 3.68 4.56
N LEU A 164 26.10 4.19 4.84
CA LEU A 164 26.33 5.63 5.00
C LEU A 164 26.18 6.39 3.68
N ALA A 165 26.72 5.85 2.59
CA ALA A 165 26.63 6.46 1.27
C ALA A 165 25.19 6.52 0.75
N LEU A 166 24.38 5.49 0.98
CA LEU A 166 22.97 5.47 0.61
C LEU A 166 22.15 6.62 1.24
N GLN A 167 22.54 7.11 2.44
CA GLN A 167 21.85 8.24 3.08
C GLN A 167 22.05 9.56 2.29
N THR A 168 23.05 9.64 1.41
CA THR A 168 23.28 10.82 0.58
C THR A 168 22.25 10.96 -0.53
N ILE A 169 21.56 9.90 -0.93
CA ILE A 169 20.53 9.93 -1.96
C ILE A 169 19.43 10.92 -1.58
N THR A 170 18.82 10.74 -0.42
CA THR A 170 17.72 11.60 0.04
C THR A 170 18.20 12.98 0.49
N SER A 171 19.42 13.07 1.01
CA SER A 171 19.94 14.33 1.55
C SER A 171 20.66 15.21 0.51
N ARG A 172 21.12 14.67 -0.65
CA ARG A 172 21.96 15.39 -1.62
C ARG A 172 21.52 15.25 -3.07
N GLU A 173 20.74 14.22 -3.42
CA GLU A 173 20.41 13.95 -4.84
C GLU A 173 18.93 14.19 -5.14
N VAL A 174 18.04 13.82 -4.21
CA VAL A 174 16.60 14.07 -4.37
C VAL A 174 16.32 15.57 -4.15
N LYS A 175 15.55 16.17 -5.07
CA LYS A 175 15.19 17.58 -5.00
C LYS A 175 14.45 17.87 -3.68
N PRO A 176 14.79 18.96 -2.96
CA PRO A 176 14.05 19.37 -1.77
C PRO A 176 12.55 19.54 -2.06
N GLY A 177 11.72 18.94 -1.20
CA GLY A 177 10.26 18.92 -1.38
C GLY A 177 9.71 17.68 -2.08
N GLU A 178 10.55 16.87 -2.75
CA GLU A 178 10.16 15.57 -3.25
C GLU A 178 10.27 14.51 -2.15
N ALA A 179 9.25 13.64 -2.04
CA ALA A 179 9.25 12.60 -1.04
C ALA A 179 10.06 11.38 -1.49
N ALA A 180 11.06 11.02 -0.70
CA ALA A 180 11.84 9.80 -0.86
C ALA A 180 12.35 9.31 0.50
N VAL A 181 12.26 8.01 0.74
CA VAL A 181 12.79 7.33 1.92
C VAL A 181 13.66 6.17 1.47
N VAL A 182 14.87 6.07 2.02
CA VAL A 182 15.78 4.94 1.81
C VAL A 182 16.17 4.43 3.18
N THR A 183 15.57 3.32 3.60
CA THR A 183 15.82 2.69 4.89
C THR A 183 16.58 1.39 4.71
N VAL A 184 17.70 1.23 5.42
CA VAL A 184 18.34 -0.09 5.58
C VAL A 184 17.72 -0.73 6.83
N GLY A 185 16.80 -1.68 6.61
CA GLY A 185 16.03 -2.33 7.65
C GLY A 185 16.79 -3.43 8.38
N TYR A 186 17.74 -4.08 7.71
CA TYR A 186 18.66 -5.03 8.34
C TYR A 186 20.04 -5.01 7.70
N PHE A 187 21.05 -5.38 8.52
CA PHE A 187 22.41 -5.65 8.12
C PHE A 187 22.84 -6.95 8.83
N GLN A 188 23.08 -8.00 8.06
CA GLN A 188 23.41 -9.32 8.58
C GLN A 188 24.80 -9.74 8.06
N ALA A 189 25.73 -10.04 8.98
CA ALA A 189 27.07 -10.47 8.65
C ALA A 189 27.76 -11.12 9.84
N GLY A 190 28.61 -12.13 9.56
CA GLY A 190 29.48 -12.77 10.53
C GLY A 190 28.76 -13.55 11.63
N THR A 191 29.52 -14.37 12.36
CA THR A 191 29.01 -15.21 13.44
C THR A 191 29.89 -15.14 14.69
N LYS A 192 31.13 -14.67 14.55
CA LYS A 192 32.09 -14.61 15.64
C LYS A 192 33.04 -13.42 15.50
N ASN A 193 33.37 -12.77 16.62
CA ASN A 193 34.09 -11.51 16.68
C ASN A 193 35.53 -11.53 16.13
N ASN A 194 36.14 -12.70 15.99
CA ASN A 194 37.50 -12.85 15.47
C ASN A 194 37.58 -13.48 14.06
N ILE A 195 36.43 -13.53 13.34
CA ILE A 195 36.31 -14.01 11.97
C ILE A 195 35.74 -12.92 11.09
N ILE A 196 36.46 -12.53 10.04
CA ILE A 196 35.92 -11.73 8.95
C ILE A 196 35.14 -12.65 8.02
N PRO A 197 33.84 -12.42 7.76
CA PRO A 197 33.01 -13.30 6.94
C PRO A 197 33.31 -13.13 5.44
N ASP A 198 32.86 -14.10 4.63
CA ASP A 198 32.96 -14.03 3.17
C ASP A 198 31.88 -13.14 2.54
N GLN A 199 30.78 -12.88 3.26
CA GLN A 199 29.68 -12.07 2.75
C GLN A 199 28.93 -11.32 3.86
N ALA A 200 28.23 -10.26 3.44
CA ALA A 200 27.26 -9.53 4.22
C ALA A 200 25.98 -9.31 3.41
N GLN A 201 24.86 -9.07 4.09
CA GLN A 201 23.58 -8.83 3.45
C GLN A 201 22.90 -7.61 4.04
N LEU A 202 22.41 -6.71 3.18
CA LEU A 202 21.57 -5.58 3.52
C LEU A 202 20.17 -5.79 2.96
N GLY A 203 19.15 -5.42 3.72
CA GLY A 203 17.78 -5.32 3.24
C GLY A 203 17.31 -3.88 3.32
N LEU A 204 16.82 -3.38 2.18
CA LEU A 204 16.35 -2.01 2.03
C LEU A 204 14.85 -1.96 1.82
N SER A 205 14.21 -0.96 2.43
CA SER A 205 12.88 -0.48 2.07
C SER A 205 13.02 0.92 1.46
N VAL A 206 12.57 1.07 0.21
CA VAL A 206 12.60 2.33 -0.52
C VAL A 206 11.17 2.78 -0.75
N ARG A 207 10.89 4.06 -0.46
CA ARG A 207 9.58 4.68 -0.68
C ARG A 207 9.76 5.96 -1.46
N THR A 208 8.99 6.13 -2.52
CA THR A 208 8.92 7.36 -3.31
C THR A 208 7.46 7.59 -3.73
N ILE A 209 7.17 8.72 -4.35
CA ILE A 209 5.81 9.01 -4.83
C ILE A 209 5.82 9.05 -6.35
N LYS A 210 6.65 9.91 -6.93
CA LYS A 210 6.69 10.14 -8.37
C LYS A 210 7.57 9.11 -9.09
N PRO A 211 7.15 8.61 -10.26
CA PRO A 211 7.92 7.63 -11.02
C PRO A 211 9.35 8.10 -11.37
N GLU A 212 9.55 9.38 -11.69
CA GLU A 212 10.87 9.95 -12.00
C GLU A 212 11.79 9.96 -10.76
N VAL A 213 11.25 10.26 -9.56
CA VAL A 213 12.01 10.22 -8.31
C VAL A 213 12.39 8.78 -7.97
N ARG A 214 11.46 7.82 -8.15
CA ARG A 214 11.72 6.39 -7.97
C ARG A 214 12.86 5.93 -8.85
N LYS A 215 12.80 6.23 -10.17
CA LYS A 215 13.85 5.88 -11.13
C LYS A 215 15.21 6.47 -10.71
N GLN A 216 15.23 7.73 -10.29
CA GLN A 216 16.44 8.39 -9.80
C GLN A 216 17.02 7.69 -8.58
N VAL A 217 16.19 7.38 -7.56
CA VAL A 217 16.62 6.75 -6.31
C VAL A 217 17.17 5.34 -6.56
N LEU A 218 16.46 4.51 -7.35
CA LEU A 218 16.89 3.16 -7.67
C LEU A 218 18.22 3.16 -8.44
N ALA A 219 18.38 4.05 -9.42
CA ALA A 219 19.63 4.20 -10.17
C ALA A 219 20.78 4.70 -9.27
N ALA A 220 20.50 5.54 -8.28
CA ALA A 220 21.49 6.02 -7.32
C ALA A 220 21.94 4.90 -6.38
N ILE A 221 21.01 4.02 -5.92
CA ILE A 221 21.34 2.82 -5.12
C ILE A 221 22.34 1.94 -5.89
N ASP A 222 22.00 1.59 -7.12
CA ASP A 222 22.88 0.78 -8.00
C ASP A 222 24.27 1.37 -8.14
N ARG A 223 24.33 2.66 -8.46
CA ARG A 223 25.60 3.39 -8.66
C ARG A 223 26.45 3.44 -7.40
N ILE A 224 25.84 3.74 -6.25
CA ILE A 224 26.54 3.81 -4.96
C ILE A 224 27.09 2.44 -4.57
N VAL A 225 26.26 1.40 -4.62
CA VAL A 225 26.69 0.04 -4.28
C VAL A 225 27.85 -0.42 -5.14
N LYS A 226 27.79 -0.18 -6.46
CA LYS A 226 28.86 -0.51 -7.40
C LYS A 226 30.13 0.29 -7.11
N GLY A 227 30.01 1.60 -6.91
CA GLY A 227 31.16 2.48 -6.65
C GLY A 227 31.90 2.13 -5.36
N GLU A 228 31.17 1.84 -4.26
CA GLU A 228 31.77 1.43 -3.00
C GLU A 228 32.45 0.06 -3.11
N ALA A 229 31.86 -0.86 -3.87
CA ALA A 229 32.46 -2.19 -4.13
C ALA A 229 33.75 -2.08 -4.96
N GLU A 230 33.75 -1.27 -6.01
CA GLU A 230 34.96 -0.97 -6.81
C GLU A 230 36.06 -0.34 -5.96
N SER A 231 35.70 0.65 -5.12
CA SER A 231 36.63 1.29 -4.19
C SER A 231 37.23 0.30 -3.16
N ALA A 232 36.48 -0.72 -2.79
CA ALA A 232 36.96 -1.78 -1.88
C ALA A 232 37.79 -2.85 -2.59
N GLY A 233 37.85 -2.88 -3.90
CA GLY A 233 38.59 -3.85 -4.71
C GLY A 233 38.03 -5.27 -4.61
N VAL A 234 36.70 -5.42 -4.54
CA VAL A 234 36.06 -6.74 -4.48
C VAL A 234 36.29 -7.54 -5.77
N ALA A 235 36.51 -8.85 -5.63
CA ALA A 235 36.65 -9.75 -6.79
C ALA A 235 35.31 -10.05 -7.47
N ARG A 236 34.20 -9.97 -6.69
CA ARG A 236 32.82 -10.18 -7.16
C ARG A 236 31.98 -8.99 -6.74
N MET A 237 31.33 -8.38 -7.73
CA MET A 237 30.40 -7.26 -7.48
C MET A 237 29.21 -7.69 -6.62
N PRO A 238 28.67 -6.80 -5.78
CA PRO A 238 27.45 -7.07 -5.04
C PRO A 238 26.29 -7.43 -5.95
N GLU A 239 25.44 -8.32 -5.48
CA GLU A 239 24.21 -8.71 -6.13
C GLU A 239 23.05 -7.90 -5.53
N ILE A 240 22.31 -7.17 -6.38
CA ILE A 240 21.17 -6.37 -6.01
C ILE A 240 19.92 -7.06 -6.54
N THR A 241 19.04 -7.47 -5.63
CA THR A 241 17.81 -8.19 -5.96
C THR A 241 16.60 -7.38 -5.51
N HIS A 242 15.71 -7.03 -6.45
CA HIS A 242 14.39 -6.48 -6.16
C HIS A 242 13.41 -7.65 -6.01
N TYR A 243 12.64 -7.73 -4.94
CA TYR A 243 11.76 -8.87 -4.67
C TYR A 243 10.30 -8.50 -4.41
N GLU A 244 10.01 -7.30 -3.95
CA GLU A 244 8.66 -6.74 -3.82
C GLU A 244 8.70 -5.33 -4.38
N SER A 245 7.70 -4.96 -5.15
CA SER A 245 7.64 -3.64 -5.78
C SER A 245 6.21 -3.32 -6.13
N THR A 246 5.76 -2.09 -5.88
CA THR A 246 4.48 -1.58 -6.33
C THR A 246 4.56 -0.08 -6.58
N ASP A 247 3.78 0.41 -7.52
CA ASP A 247 3.64 1.83 -7.77
C ASP A 247 2.75 2.51 -6.72
N ALA A 248 2.82 3.83 -6.62
CA ALA A 248 1.92 4.60 -5.79
C ALA A 248 0.48 4.51 -6.33
N VAL A 249 -0.51 4.39 -5.45
CA VAL A 249 -1.90 4.51 -5.86
C VAL A 249 -2.17 5.94 -6.30
N PHE A 250 -2.72 6.07 -7.51
CA PHE A 250 -3.07 7.33 -8.12
C PHE A 250 -4.58 7.44 -8.31
N ASN A 251 -5.19 8.40 -7.62
CA ASN A 251 -6.59 8.79 -7.82
C ASN A 251 -6.66 9.81 -8.95
N ASP A 252 -7.29 9.49 -10.05
CA ASP A 252 -7.53 10.45 -11.12
C ASP A 252 -8.18 11.73 -10.54
N PRO A 253 -7.57 12.93 -10.73
CA PRO A 253 -8.06 14.14 -10.06
C PRO A 253 -9.46 14.57 -10.47
N ALA A 254 -9.84 14.36 -11.74
CA ALA A 254 -11.18 14.71 -12.22
C ALA A 254 -12.24 13.73 -11.67
N LEU A 255 -11.88 12.45 -11.64
CA LEU A 255 -12.70 11.40 -11.02
C LEU A 255 -12.84 11.63 -9.50
N ALA A 256 -11.74 11.92 -8.80
CA ALA A 256 -11.75 12.21 -7.37
C ALA A 256 -12.63 13.43 -7.04
N LYS A 257 -12.52 14.52 -7.81
CA LYS A 257 -13.38 15.70 -7.65
C LYS A 257 -14.86 15.37 -7.79
N ARG A 258 -15.23 14.58 -8.81
CA ARG A 258 -16.62 14.16 -9.04
C ARG A 258 -17.13 13.29 -7.89
N LEU A 259 -16.34 12.29 -7.48
CA LEU A 259 -16.76 11.33 -6.47
C LEU A 259 -16.76 11.94 -5.06
N THR A 260 -15.91 12.94 -4.78
CA THR A 260 -16.00 13.75 -3.56
C THR A 260 -17.39 14.39 -3.42
N ALA A 261 -17.94 14.97 -4.49
CA ALA A 261 -19.28 15.54 -4.44
C ALA A 261 -20.37 14.49 -4.19
N ALA A 262 -20.20 13.26 -4.74
CA ALA A 262 -21.12 12.15 -4.47
C ALA A 262 -21.04 11.69 -3.01
N LEU A 263 -19.84 11.60 -2.45
CA LEU A 263 -19.61 11.29 -1.04
C LEU A 263 -20.21 12.37 -0.12
N GLU A 264 -19.95 13.65 -0.39
CA GLU A 264 -20.54 14.77 0.37
C GLU A 264 -22.07 14.73 0.40
N SER A 265 -22.68 14.35 -0.71
CA SER A 265 -24.14 14.19 -0.79
C SER A 265 -24.67 13.04 0.05
N ALA A 266 -23.87 11.96 0.21
CA ALA A 266 -24.29 10.74 0.87
C ALA A 266 -24.01 10.74 2.39
N VAL A 267 -22.81 11.18 2.79
CA VAL A 267 -22.37 11.15 4.19
C VAL A 267 -22.42 12.54 4.85
N GLY A 268 -22.74 13.59 4.10
CA GLY A 268 -22.76 14.98 4.54
C GLY A 268 -21.46 15.72 4.22
N LYS A 269 -21.58 16.96 3.76
CA LYS A 269 -20.44 17.78 3.30
C LYS A 269 -19.34 17.97 4.36
N GLY A 270 -19.71 18.07 5.64
CA GLY A 270 -18.76 18.20 6.75
C GLY A 270 -18.03 16.92 7.13
N ASN A 271 -18.42 15.80 6.52
CA ASN A 271 -17.88 14.48 6.79
C ASN A 271 -16.95 13.95 5.68
N VAL A 272 -16.64 14.76 4.67
CA VAL A 272 -15.66 14.46 3.64
C VAL A 272 -14.51 15.45 3.74
N GLU A 273 -13.30 14.93 3.94
CA GLU A 273 -12.10 15.74 4.13
C GLU A 273 -11.06 15.39 3.05
N GLN A 274 -10.40 16.41 2.51
CA GLN A 274 -9.18 16.16 1.73
C GLN A 274 -8.04 15.90 2.70
N ILE A 275 -7.51 14.67 2.65
CA ILE A 275 -6.40 14.25 3.51
C ILE A 275 -5.08 14.26 2.72
N PRO A 276 -3.94 14.46 3.41
CA PRO A 276 -2.63 14.33 2.77
C PRO A 276 -2.38 12.88 2.35
N LEU A 277 -1.52 12.72 1.33
CA LEU A 277 -1.00 11.40 0.99
C LEU A 277 -0.27 10.77 2.19
N ASN A 278 -0.23 9.45 2.26
CA ASN A 278 0.57 8.73 3.23
C ASN A 278 1.73 7.97 2.56
N MET A 279 2.72 7.55 3.33
CA MET A 279 3.88 6.80 2.84
C MET A 279 3.70 5.28 2.93
N ALA A 280 2.48 4.78 3.21
CA ALA A 280 2.14 3.37 3.04
C ALA A 280 2.09 3.03 1.55
N SER A 281 2.25 1.76 1.23
CA SER A 281 2.05 1.22 -0.12
C SER A 281 0.79 0.37 -0.16
N GLU A 282 0.26 0.17 -1.36
CA GLU A 282 -1.01 -0.51 -1.60
C GLU A 282 -0.99 -1.10 -3.02
N ASP A 283 -1.23 -2.39 -3.15
CA ASP A 283 -1.12 -3.09 -4.43
C ASP A 283 -2.33 -2.91 -5.36
N PHE A 284 -3.36 -2.16 -4.92
CA PHE A 284 -4.43 -1.67 -5.80
C PHE A 284 -3.88 -0.89 -7.00
N SER A 285 -2.69 -0.30 -6.88
CA SER A 285 -1.99 0.39 -7.97
C SER A 285 -1.83 -0.49 -9.21
N TYR A 286 -1.65 -1.81 -9.07
CA TYR A 286 -1.53 -2.72 -10.20
C TYR A 286 -2.77 -2.73 -11.12
N PHE A 287 -3.98 -2.53 -10.57
CA PHE A 287 -5.18 -2.37 -11.41
C PHE A 287 -5.15 -1.05 -12.18
N VAL A 288 -4.64 0.02 -11.55
CA VAL A 288 -4.48 1.34 -12.19
C VAL A 288 -3.45 1.26 -13.32
N GLU A 289 -2.35 0.56 -13.14
CA GLU A 289 -1.33 0.30 -14.17
C GLU A 289 -1.87 -0.45 -15.39
N GLN A 290 -2.98 -1.19 -15.26
CA GLN A 290 -3.67 -1.79 -16.41
C GLN A 290 -4.47 -0.77 -17.26
N GLY A 291 -4.30 0.52 -16.98
CA GLY A 291 -5.03 1.60 -17.63
C GLY A 291 -6.48 1.72 -17.18
N VAL A 292 -6.74 1.32 -15.93
CA VAL A 292 -8.06 1.47 -15.29
C VAL A 292 -7.98 2.63 -14.30
N PRO A 293 -8.68 3.75 -14.52
CA PRO A 293 -8.73 4.84 -13.57
C PRO A 293 -9.17 4.36 -12.18
N GLY A 294 -8.39 4.70 -11.15
CA GLY A 294 -8.64 4.32 -9.77
C GLY A 294 -9.33 5.40 -8.95
N PHE A 295 -10.16 4.97 -8.02
CA PHE A 295 -10.63 5.81 -6.92
C PHE A 295 -10.53 5.03 -5.61
N TYR A 296 -9.55 5.41 -4.82
CA TYR A 296 -9.26 4.82 -3.51
C TYR A 296 -9.50 5.90 -2.45
N PHE A 297 -10.31 5.60 -1.42
CA PHE A 297 -10.63 6.57 -0.39
C PHE A 297 -10.45 5.99 1.02
N SER A 298 -10.18 6.85 1.99
CA SER A 298 -10.00 6.46 3.38
C SER A 298 -11.32 6.50 4.13
N LEU A 299 -11.53 5.51 4.98
CA LEU A 299 -12.70 5.41 5.87
C LEU A 299 -12.27 5.64 7.32
N GLY A 300 -12.93 6.54 8.01
CA GLY A 300 -12.72 6.78 9.43
C GLY A 300 -13.15 5.57 10.27
N GLY A 301 -12.22 5.08 11.09
CA GLY A 301 -12.43 3.96 12.03
C GLY A 301 -12.38 4.35 13.51
N ALA A 302 -11.85 5.54 13.82
CA ALA A 302 -11.66 5.93 15.21
C ALA A 302 -12.98 6.28 15.92
N ASN A 303 -13.15 5.78 17.15
CA ASN A 303 -14.22 6.28 18.02
C ASN A 303 -14.04 7.79 18.25
N PRO A 304 -15.07 8.62 18.04
CA PRO A 304 -14.94 10.09 18.07
C PRO A 304 -14.43 10.64 19.40
N GLU A 305 -14.88 10.10 20.52
CA GLU A 305 -14.45 10.56 21.85
C GLU A 305 -12.98 10.25 22.09
N LYS A 306 -12.55 9.01 21.80
CA LYS A 306 -11.15 8.59 21.91
C LYS A 306 -10.26 9.38 20.97
N TYR A 307 -10.73 9.67 19.75
CA TYR A 307 -10.00 10.48 18.77
C TYR A 307 -9.73 11.91 19.29
N VAL A 308 -10.75 12.57 19.82
CA VAL A 308 -10.63 13.93 20.38
C VAL A 308 -9.70 13.92 21.60
N GLN A 309 -9.83 12.95 22.50
CA GLN A 309 -8.96 12.80 23.67
C GLN A 309 -7.49 12.58 23.28
N ALA A 310 -7.23 11.69 22.33
CA ALA A 310 -5.88 11.42 21.85
C ALA A 310 -5.25 12.67 21.21
N LYS A 311 -5.99 13.36 20.35
CA LYS A 311 -5.56 14.63 19.73
C LYS A 311 -5.24 15.69 20.77
N ALA A 312 -6.09 15.87 21.78
CA ALA A 312 -5.87 16.83 22.87
C ALA A 312 -4.63 16.49 23.71
N ALA A 313 -4.30 15.19 23.85
CA ALA A 313 -3.10 14.71 24.54
C ALA A 313 -1.83 14.70 23.65
N GLY A 314 -1.92 15.11 22.37
CA GLY A 314 -0.81 14.99 21.41
C GLY A 314 -0.41 13.53 21.12
N GLN A 315 -1.35 12.61 21.24
CA GLN A 315 -1.15 11.18 21.04
C GLN A 315 -1.91 10.71 19.80
N ASN A 316 -1.47 9.59 19.24
CA ASN A 316 -2.19 8.86 18.19
C ASN A 316 -2.89 7.65 18.79
N LEU A 317 -4.05 7.32 18.24
CA LEU A 317 -4.70 6.03 18.49
C LEU A 317 -3.87 4.89 17.86
N PRO A 318 -4.03 3.63 18.33
CA PRO A 318 -3.42 2.49 17.68
C PRO A 318 -3.73 2.50 16.18
N SER A 319 -2.67 2.50 15.36
CA SER A 319 -2.78 2.48 13.90
C SER A 319 -2.93 1.06 13.37
N ASN A 320 -3.20 0.94 12.08
CA ASN A 320 -3.08 -0.30 11.33
C ASN A 320 -1.76 -1.01 11.68
N HIS A 321 -1.76 -2.34 11.66
CA HIS A 321 -0.69 -3.28 12.06
C HIS A 321 -0.41 -3.33 13.57
N SER A 322 -1.10 -2.54 14.39
CA SER A 322 -1.01 -2.66 15.84
C SER A 322 -1.88 -3.81 16.36
N SER A 323 -1.38 -4.55 17.34
CA SER A 323 -2.16 -5.55 18.09
C SER A 323 -3.38 -4.98 18.82
N LEU A 324 -3.43 -3.65 18.96
CA LEU A 324 -4.51 -2.89 19.59
C LEU A 324 -5.39 -2.15 18.57
N PHE A 325 -5.19 -2.37 17.26
CA PHE A 325 -6.00 -1.73 16.23
C PHE A 325 -7.44 -2.25 16.31
N ALA A 326 -8.36 -1.35 16.64
CA ALA A 326 -9.77 -1.69 16.87
C ALA A 326 -10.65 -0.55 16.35
N PRO A 327 -11.01 -0.56 15.07
CA PRO A 327 -11.99 0.38 14.53
C PRO A 327 -13.34 0.24 15.25
N ASP A 328 -14.07 1.35 15.39
CA ASP A 328 -15.46 1.33 15.87
C ASP A 328 -16.36 0.75 14.76
N ALA A 329 -16.54 -0.56 14.76
CA ALA A 329 -16.97 -1.34 13.61
C ALA A 329 -18.34 -0.95 13.07
N GLN A 330 -19.37 -0.82 13.95
CA GLN A 330 -20.74 -0.59 13.49
C GLN A 330 -20.90 0.75 12.76
N PRO A 331 -20.50 1.91 13.31
CA PRO A 331 -20.62 3.18 12.61
C PRO A 331 -19.67 3.29 11.41
N ALA A 332 -18.48 2.66 11.46
CA ALA A 332 -17.59 2.59 10.32
C ALA A 332 -18.22 1.83 9.14
N LEU A 333 -18.84 0.67 9.39
CA LEU A 333 -19.56 -0.11 8.38
C LEU A 333 -20.72 0.68 7.75
N VAL A 334 -21.51 1.37 8.56
CA VAL A 334 -22.61 2.21 8.04
C VAL A 334 -22.05 3.29 7.09
N THR A 335 -20.96 3.93 7.47
CA THR A 335 -20.32 4.97 6.65
C THR A 335 -19.69 4.37 5.40
N GLY A 336 -18.95 3.27 5.51
CA GLY A 336 -18.30 2.59 4.40
C GLY A 336 -19.30 2.13 3.33
N ILE A 337 -20.34 1.42 3.75
CA ILE A 337 -21.41 0.95 2.85
C ILE A 337 -22.12 2.13 2.17
N THR A 338 -22.42 3.20 2.92
CA THR A 338 -23.07 4.39 2.37
C THR A 338 -22.19 5.05 1.32
N ALA A 339 -20.89 5.19 1.60
CA ALA A 339 -19.91 5.78 0.71
C ALA A 339 -19.72 4.94 -0.57
N GLU A 340 -19.50 3.64 -0.44
CA GLU A 340 -19.36 2.72 -1.58
C GLU A 340 -20.59 2.73 -2.48
N VAL A 341 -21.78 2.63 -1.90
CA VAL A 341 -23.04 2.67 -2.68
C VAL A 341 -23.20 3.99 -3.43
N ALA A 342 -22.86 5.12 -2.79
CA ALA A 342 -22.93 6.44 -3.44
C ALA A 342 -21.95 6.55 -4.61
N VAL A 343 -20.70 6.13 -4.41
CA VAL A 343 -19.66 6.10 -5.45
C VAL A 343 -20.09 5.21 -6.61
N LEU A 344 -20.50 3.98 -6.31
CA LEU A 344 -20.91 3.02 -7.35
C LEU A 344 -22.12 3.50 -8.14
N ARG A 345 -23.15 4.04 -7.49
CA ARG A 345 -24.33 4.60 -8.19
C ARG A 345 -23.95 5.80 -9.04
N ASN A 346 -23.07 6.67 -8.58
CA ASN A 346 -22.60 7.81 -9.38
C ASN A 346 -21.92 7.31 -10.66
N LEU A 347 -21.00 6.36 -10.55
CA LEU A 347 -20.24 5.80 -11.67
C LEU A 347 -21.15 5.01 -12.62
N LEU A 348 -21.96 4.10 -12.11
CA LEU A 348 -22.82 3.22 -12.91
C LEU A 348 -23.96 3.96 -13.64
N ASN A 349 -24.34 5.16 -13.18
CA ASN A 349 -25.29 6.04 -13.86
C ASN A 349 -24.61 7.08 -14.77
N THR A 350 -23.28 6.99 -14.97
CA THR A 350 -22.53 7.83 -15.90
C THR A 350 -22.34 7.06 -17.21
N SER A 351 -22.50 7.70 -18.35
CA SER A 351 -22.27 7.03 -19.63
C SER A 351 -20.78 6.67 -19.80
N PRO A 352 -20.45 5.53 -20.47
CA PRO A 352 -19.04 5.19 -20.74
C PRO A 352 -18.27 6.28 -21.49
N ALA A 353 -18.94 7.02 -22.38
CA ALA A 353 -18.33 8.13 -23.11
C ALA A 353 -17.98 9.31 -22.16
N GLU A 354 -18.85 9.61 -21.22
CA GLU A 354 -18.60 10.66 -20.20
C GLU A 354 -17.48 10.24 -19.24
N LEU A 355 -17.44 8.96 -18.78
CA LEU A 355 -16.34 8.45 -17.96
C LEU A 355 -15.01 8.55 -18.71
N LYS A 356 -14.98 8.12 -19.97
CA LYS A 356 -13.77 8.19 -20.80
C LYS A 356 -13.29 9.63 -21.01
N LYS A 357 -14.22 10.57 -21.21
CA LYS A 357 -13.87 12.00 -21.30
C LYS A 357 -13.32 12.52 -19.98
N LEU A 358 -13.96 12.17 -18.85
CA LEU A 358 -13.55 12.58 -17.53
C LEU A 358 -12.12 12.14 -17.19
N THR A 359 -11.79 10.87 -17.46
CA THR A 359 -10.50 10.27 -17.14
C THR A 359 -9.44 10.43 -18.23
N GLY A 360 -9.82 10.71 -19.47
CA GLY A 360 -8.90 10.92 -20.60
C GLY A 360 -8.30 12.32 -20.68
N GLU A 361 -8.92 13.32 -20.08
CA GLU A 361 -8.38 14.68 -20.00
C GLU A 361 -7.25 14.83 -18.97
N SER A 362 -7.22 13.96 -17.93
CA SER A 362 -6.15 13.98 -16.93
C SER A 362 -4.87 13.30 -17.40
N ALA A 363 -4.93 12.36 -18.35
CA ALA A 363 -3.74 11.69 -18.89
C ALA A 363 -2.96 12.53 -19.92
N ALA A 364 -3.50 13.67 -20.36
CA ALA A 364 -2.88 14.53 -21.39
C ALA A 364 -2.24 15.82 -20.81
N GLY A 365 -2.24 15.99 -19.50
CA GLY A 365 -1.89 17.25 -18.84
C GLY A 365 -0.75 17.22 -17.81
N GLU A 366 0.04 16.12 -17.73
CA GLU A 366 1.24 16.05 -16.85
C GLU A 366 2.50 15.64 -17.60
#